data_cbcac529117266f4524e575cc82c3a72
#
_entry.id   cbcac529117266f4524e575cc82c3a72
#
_cell.length_a   1.000
_cell.length_b   1.000
_cell.length_c   1.000
_cell.angle_alpha   90.00
_cell.angle_beta   90.00
_cell.angle_gamma   90.00
#
_symmetry.space_group_name_H-M   'P 1'
#
loop_
_entity.id
_entity.type
_entity.pdbx_description
1 polymer ?
#
loop_
_entity_poly.entity_id
_entity_poly.type
_entity_poly.pdbx_seq_one_letter_code
_entity_poly.pdbx_strand_id
1 'polypeptide(L)'
;AYAAKHVFKKEVMIISSDKDFLQLVDDRISVYQPTKKKWMYKDDVQELYGVPSKNLIYFRIFDGDKSDNIPGVKGVGPKTILNKLPFLQEDNMSMDKLFENVENLDDEKLKAKILGSKDVLTLNYNLMQLKEPDMLSAAITSTVRSMIDSPIEGLNSFQFKKDFMVDKLYTAFKNIEVWLSNTWTELDTYSKQTRK
;
A
#
# COMPACT_ATOMS: atom_id res chain seq x y z
N ALA A 1 3.95 3.95 -7.29
CA ALA A 1 4.79 2.77 -7.04
C ALA A 1 4.93 1.89 -8.29
N TYR A 2 3.84 1.36 -8.86
CA TYR A 2 3.88 0.44 -10.02
C TYR A 2 4.74 0.98 -11.18
N ALA A 3 4.45 2.17 -11.67
CA ALA A 3 5.17 2.73 -12.82
C ALA A 3 6.64 3.03 -12.49
N ALA A 4 6.95 3.56 -11.31
CA ALA A 4 8.34 3.80 -10.91
C ALA A 4 9.15 2.50 -10.89
N LYS A 5 8.56 1.42 -10.39
CA LYS A 5 9.21 0.11 -10.35
C LYS A 5 9.31 -0.55 -11.73
N HIS A 6 8.20 -0.68 -12.45
CA HIS A 6 8.11 -1.52 -13.65
C HIS A 6 8.55 -0.81 -14.93
N VAL A 7 8.20 0.48 -15.07
CA VAL A 7 8.55 1.28 -16.25
C VAL A 7 9.94 1.89 -16.09
N PHE A 8 10.19 2.55 -14.95
CA PHE A 8 11.43 3.31 -14.74
C PHE A 8 12.52 2.54 -14.01
N LYS A 9 12.24 1.33 -13.53
CA LYS A 9 13.20 0.45 -12.82
C LYS A 9 13.84 1.13 -11.59
N LYS A 10 13.11 2.04 -10.93
CA LYS A 10 13.56 2.80 -9.77
C LYS A 10 13.16 2.10 -8.47
N GLU A 11 13.90 2.38 -7.42
CA GLU A 11 13.48 2.11 -6.06
C GLU A 11 12.34 3.06 -5.67
N VAL A 12 11.41 2.55 -4.88
CA VAL A 12 10.22 3.29 -4.46
C VAL A 12 10.12 3.28 -2.94
N MET A 13 9.97 4.46 -2.39
CA MET A 13 9.69 4.66 -0.98
C MET A 13 8.27 5.17 -0.82
N ILE A 14 7.42 4.40 -0.14
CA ILE A 14 6.07 4.83 0.21
C ILE A 14 6.10 5.35 1.65
N ILE A 15 5.66 6.58 1.88
CA ILE A 15 5.55 7.16 3.22
C ILE A 15 4.08 7.11 3.64
N SER A 16 3.72 6.12 4.44
CA SER A 16 2.34 5.94 4.92
C SER A 16 2.29 5.08 6.17
N SER A 17 1.38 5.39 7.08
CA SER A 17 1.07 4.53 8.24
C SER A 17 -0.03 3.51 7.96
N ASP A 18 -0.64 3.59 6.78
CA ASP A 18 -1.64 2.63 6.33
C ASP A 18 -0.97 1.28 6.02
N LYS A 19 -1.50 0.24 6.68
CA LYS A 19 -1.00 -1.14 6.56
C LYS A 19 -1.26 -1.76 5.19
N ASP A 20 -2.21 -1.24 4.43
CA ASP A 20 -2.55 -1.79 3.12
C ASP A 20 -1.42 -1.61 2.11
N PHE A 21 -0.61 -0.55 2.25
CA PHE A 21 0.59 -0.40 1.41
C PHE A 21 1.65 -1.48 1.62
N LEU A 22 1.61 -2.24 2.73
CA LEU A 22 2.56 -3.31 2.99
C LEU A 22 2.45 -4.47 1.98
N GLN A 23 1.31 -4.63 1.30
CA GLN A 23 1.15 -5.60 0.21
C GLN A 23 1.98 -5.26 -1.04
N LEU A 24 2.47 -4.01 -1.16
CA LEU A 24 3.29 -3.53 -2.27
C LEU A 24 4.79 -3.70 -2.02
N VAL A 25 5.18 -4.01 -0.78
CA VAL A 25 6.60 -4.15 -0.39
C VAL A 25 7.25 -5.31 -1.15
N ASP A 26 8.41 -5.04 -1.74
CA ASP A 26 9.22 -6.04 -2.43
C ASP A 26 10.71 -5.62 -2.48
N ASP A 27 11.50 -6.17 -3.41
CA ASP A 27 12.94 -5.85 -3.53
C ASP A 27 13.24 -4.38 -3.87
N ARG A 28 12.26 -3.65 -4.40
CA ARG A 28 12.41 -2.25 -4.85
C ARG A 28 11.42 -1.29 -4.20
N ILE A 29 10.45 -1.81 -3.47
CA ILE A 29 9.43 -1.00 -2.81
C ILE A 29 9.54 -1.21 -1.31
N SER A 30 9.75 -0.13 -0.57
CA SER A 30 9.73 -0.10 0.89
C SER A 30 8.64 0.86 1.39
N VAL A 31 8.17 0.66 2.62
CA VAL A 31 7.20 1.55 3.27
C VAL A 31 7.81 2.12 4.54
N TYR A 32 7.81 3.44 4.67
CA TYR A 32 8.11 4.10 5.94
C TYR A 32 6.81 4.43 6.65
N GLN A 33 6.66 3.96 7.88
CA GLN A 33 5.51 4.24 8.75
C GLN A 33 5.82 5.40 9.70
N PRO A 34 5.37 6.65 9.43
CA PRO A 34 5.72 7.83 10.24
C PRO A 34 5.28 7.71 11.70
N THR A 35 4.10 7.13 11.96
CA THR A 35 3.56 6.96 13.31
C THR A 35 4.41 6.04 14.18
N LYS A 36 5.03 5.03 13.59
CA LYS A 36 5.91 4.07 14.26
C LYS A 36 7.39 4.42 14.11
N LYS A 37 7.70 5.41 13.25
CA LYS A 37 9.08 5.78 12.85
C LYS A 37 9.90 4.57 12.40
N LYS A 38 9.26 3.64 11.66
CA LYS A 38 9.84 2.37 11.24
C LYS A 38 9.75 2.19 9.74
N TRP A 39 10.84 1.69 9.15
CA TRP A 39 10.86 1.13 7.80
C TRP A 39 10.27 -0.28 7.81
N MET A 40 9.58 -0.61 6.74
CA MET A 40 9.01 -1.92 6.49
C MET A 40 9.56 -2.46 5.18
N TYR A 41 10.35 -3.50 5.27
CA TYR A 41 10.90 -4.29 4.17
C TYR A 41 10.20 -5.65 4.09
N LYS A 42 10.56 -6.49 3.13
CA LYS A 42 9.93 -7.83 2.95
C LYS A 42 9.97 -8.68 4.22
N ASP A 43 11.14 -8.72 4.84
CA ASP A 43 11.35 -9.54 6.03
C ASP A 43 10.53 -9.03 7.23
N ASP A 44 10.39 -7.71 7.38
CA ASP A 44 9.53 -7.12 8.41
C ASP A 44 8.05 -7.48 8.20
N VAL A 45 7.58 -7.53 6.96
CA VAL A 45 6.19 -7.93 6.66
C VAL A 45 6.00 -9.42 6.96
N GLN A 46 6.95 -10.26 6.54
CA GLN A 46 6.95 -11.70 6.81
C GLN A 46 6.97 -11.98 8.32
N GLU A 47 7.82 -11.28 9.08
CA GLU A 47 7.88 -11.41 10.54
C GLU A 47 6.57 -10.99 11.21
N LEU A 48 5.98 -9.88 10.76
CA LEU A 48 4.77 -9.30 11.36
C LEU A 48 3.51 -10.12 11.07
N TYR A 49 3.36 -10.63 9.87
CA TYR A 49 2.12 -11.27 9.40
C TYR A 49 2.26 -12.79 9.16
N GLY A 50 3.48 -13.32 9.16
CA GLY A 50 3.73 -14.73 8.88
C GLY A 50 3.52 -15.13 7.41
N VAL A 51 3.28 -14.17 6.53
CA VAL A 51 3.08 -14.38 5.08
C VAL A 51 3.92 -13.38 4.29
N PRO A 52 4.38 -13.73 3.07
CA PRO A 52 5.07 -12.77 2.21
C PRO A 52 4.20 -11.56 1.87
N SER A 53 4.82 -10.39 1.71
CA SER A 53 4.10 -9.15 1.36
C SER A 53 3.20 -9.30 0.13
N LYS A 54 3.63 -10.06 -0.88
CA LYS A 54 2.82 -10.33 -2.08
C LYS A 54 1.54 -11.13 -1.79
N ASN A 55 1.51 -11.90 -0.71
CA ASN A 55 0.37 -12.69 -0.26
C ASN A 55 -0.39 -12.02 0.89
N LEU A 56 0.08 -10.88 1.36
CA LEU A 56 -0.56 -10.15 2.47
C LEU A 56 -2.03 -9.83 2.18
N ILE A 57 -2.38 -9.53 0.92
CA ILE A 57 -3.78 -9.30 0.54
C ILE A 57 -4.67 -10.51 0.87
N TYR A 58 -4.20 -11.74 0.60
CA TYR A 58 -4.96 -12.96 0.90
C TYR A 58 -5.11 -13.20 2.41
N PHE A 59 -4.11 -12.83 3.22
CA PHE A 59 -4.26 -12.81 4.67
C PHE A 59 -5.33 -11.79 5.10
N ARG A 60 -5.28 -10.57 4.54
CA ARG A 60 -6.14 -9.45 4.89
C ARG A 60 -7.60 -9.68 4.55
N ILE A 61 -7.93 -10.34 3.43
CA ILE A 61 -9.32 -10.62 3.06
C ILE A 61 -10.01 -11.57 4.05
N PHE A 62 -9.26 -12.47 4.69
CA PHE A 62 -9.80 -13.33 5.77
C PHE A 62 -9.98 -12.56 7.08
N ASP A 63 -9.01 -11.74 7.45
CA ASP A 63 -9.02 -10.97 8.72
C ASP A 63 -10.02 -9.81 8.66
N GLY A 64 -10.20 -9.22 7.47
CA GLY A 64 -10.98 -8.01 7.26
C GLY A 64 -10.27 -6.74 7.69
N ASP A 65 -10.97 -5.62 7.63
CA ASP A 65 -10.53 -4.34 8.17
C ASP A 65 -11.65 -3.63 8.93
N LYS A 66 -11.48 -3.52 10.24
CA LYS A 66 -12.47 -2.87 11.11
C LYS A 66 -12.52 -1.35 10.91
N SER A 67 -11.38 -0.73 10.52
CA SER A 67 -11.33 0.72 10.28
C SER A 67 -12.16 1.11 9.06
N ASP A 68 -12.20 0.25 8.06
CA ASP A 68 -12.92 0.47 6.81
C ASP A 68 -14.27 -0.26 6.76
N ASN A 69 -14.68 -0.86 7.89
CA ASN A 69 -15.90 -1.64 8.01
C ASN A 69 -15.98 -2.83 7.02
N ILE A 70 -14.81 -3.42 6.71
CA ILE A 70 -14.71 -4.60 5.85
C ILE A 70 -14.73 -5.85 6.72
N PRO A 71 -15.78 -6.68 6.65
CA PRO A 71 -15.87 -7.88 7.48
C PRO A 71 -14.91 -8.96 6.97
N GLY A 72 -14.20 -9.61 7.89
CA GLY A 72 -13.48 -10.85 7.60
C GLY A 72 -14.37 -12.08 7.66
N VAL A 73 -13.77 -13.26 7.49
CA VAL A 73 -14.47 -14.53 7.65
C VAL A 73 -14.63 -14.87 9.14
N LYS A 74 -15.87 -14.94 9.63
CA LYS A 74 -16.17 -15.16 11.05
C LYS A 74 -15.46 -16.43 11.58
N GLY A 75 -14.59 -16.26 12.57
CA GLY A 75 -13.83 -17.34 13.20
C GLY A 75 -12.64 -17.86 12.36
N VAL A 76 -12.19 -17.07 11.38
CA VAL A 76 -10.94 -17.30 10.62
C VAL A 76 -10.06 -16.09 10.82
N GLY A 77 -9.51 -15.94 12.01
CA GLY A 77 -8.59 -14.86 12.35
C GLY A 77 -7.11 -15.25 12.14
N PRO A 78 -6.17 -14.34 12.46
CA PRO A 78 -4.74 -14.50 12.19
C PRO A 78 -4.16 -15.86 12.59
N LYS A 79 -4.47 -16.35 13.79
CA LYS A 79 -3.99 -17.67 14.27
C LYS A 79 -4.49 -18.82 13.40
N THR A 80 -5.76 -18.79 13.00
CA THR A 80 -6.35 -19.84 12.14
C THR A 80 -5.72 -19.77 10.76
N ILE A 81 -5.54 -18.58 10.21
CA ILE A 81 -4.92 -18.35 8.90
C ILE A 81 -3.52 -18.97 8.89
N LEU A 82 -2.66 -18.61 9.83
CA LEU A 82 -1.27 -19.07 9.86
C LEU A 82 -1.13 -20.58 10.11
N ASN A 83 -2.00 -21.16 10.95
CA ASN A 83 -1.89 -22.56 11.32
C ASN A 83 -2.61 -23.52 10.37
N LYS A 84 -3.67 -23.06 9.71
CA LYS A 84 -4.56 -23.92 8.92
C LYS A 84 -4.50 -23.65 7.40
N LEU A 85 -3.92 -22.50 7.00
CA LEU A 85 -3.78 -22.12 5.60
C LEU A 85 -2.29 -21.90 5.24
N PRO A 86 -1.41 -22.90 5.42
CA PRO A 86 0.04 -22.74 5.22
C PRO A 86 0.40 -22.37 3.77
N PHE A 87 -0.43 -22.69 2.80
CA PHE A 87 -0.25 -22.32 1.40
C PHE A 87 -0.19 -20.79 1.19
N LEU A 88 -0.67 -19.97 2.12
CA LEU A 88 -0.50 -18.52 2.06
C LEU A 88 0.95 -18.07 2.27
N GLN A 89 1.82 -18.95 2.74
CA GLN A 89 3.26 -18.71 2.86
C GLN A 89 4.02 -19.02 1.57
N GLU A 90 3.38 -19.69 0.61
CA GLU A 90 3.97 -20.08 -0.66
C GLU A 90 4.02 -18.91 -1.65
N ASP A 91 4.86 -19.08 -2.69
CA ASP A 91 4.98 -18.10 -3.76
C ASP A 91 3.81 -18.20 -4.77
N ASN A 92 3.48 -17.06 -5.40
CA ASN A 92 2.52 -16.98 -6.50
C ASN A 92 1.08 -17.41 -6.16
N MET A 93 0.52 -16.86 -5.09
CA MET A 93 -0.90 -16.99 -4.79
C MET A 93 -1.77 -16.19 -5.77
N SER A 94 -2.94 -16.73 -6.12
CA SER A 94 -4.03 -16.07 -6.82
C SER A 94 -5.36 -16.43 -6.15
N MET A 95 -6.46 -15.74 -6.50
CA MET A 95 -7.77 -16.10 -5.95
C MET A 95 -8.20 -17.50 -6.35
N ASP A 96 -7.89 -17.95 -7.59
CA ASP A 96 -8.20 -19.28 -8.05
C ASP A 96 -7.42 -20.34 -7.26
N LYS A 97 -6.09 -20.16 -7.12
CA LYS A 97 -5.26 -21.03 -6.30
C LYS A 97 -5.68 -21.05 -4.84
N LEU A 98 -6.11 -19.93 -4.29
CA LEU A 98 -6.61 -19.87 -2.92
C LEU A 98 -7.81 -20.79 -2.74
N PHE A 99 -8.80 -20.75 -3.63
CA PHE A 99 -9.97 -21.60 -3.54
C PHE A 99 -9.65 -23.07 -3.85
N GLU A 100 -8.78 -23.33 -4.82
CA GLU A 100 -8.28 -24.68 -5.11
C GLU A 100 -7.61 -25.31 -3.86
N ASN A 101 -6.72 -24.58 -3.19
CA ASN A 101 -6.09 -25.04 -1.94
C ASN A 101 -7.12 -25.22 -0.82
N VAL A 102 -8.14 -24.36 -0.74
CA VAL A 102 -9.22 -24.51 0.25
C VAL A 102 -10.04 -25.77 -0.01
N GLU A 103 -10.32 -26.10 -1.27
CA GLU A 103 -11.02 -27.35 -1.63
C GLU A 103 -10.27 -28.60 -1.21
N ASN A 104 -8.94 -28.54 -1.11
CA ASN A 104 -8.08 -29.62 -0.70
C ASN A 104 -7.78 -29.66 0.82
N LEU A 105 -8.44 -28.84 1.64
CA LEU A 105 -8.27 -28.86 3.09
C LEU A 105 -8.91 -30.12 3.70
N ASP A 106 -8.20 -30.74 4.64
CA ASP A 106 -8.72 -31.87 5.45
C ASP A 106 -9.77 -31.42 6.48
N ASP A 107 -9.71 -30.15 6.92
CA ASP A 107 -10.65 -29.59 7.90
C ASP A 107 -11.95 -29.20 7.22
N GLU A 108 -12.89 -30.13 7.10
CA GLU A 108 -14.18 -29.96 6.41
C GLU A 108 -15.02 -28.79 6.97
N LYS A 109 -14.89 -28.50 8.29
CA LYS A 109 -15.60 -27.36 8.89
C LYS A 109 -15.01 -26.01 8.44
N LEU A 110 -13.69 -25.93 8.40
CA LEU A 110 -13.00 -24.75 7.93
C LEU A 110 -13.23 -24.53 6.44
N LYS A 111 -13.10 -25.61 5.65
CA LYS A 111 -13.38 -25.63 4.20
C LYS A 111 -14.78 -25.10 3.89
N ALA A 112 -15.81 -25.71 4.49
CA ALA A 112 -17.20 -25.29 4.28
C ALA A 112 -17.41 -23.81 4.65
N LYS A 113 -16.79 -23.36 5.74
CA LYS A 113 -16.86 -21.96 6.18
C LYS A 113 -16.23 -21.00 5.16
N ILE A 114 -15.06 -21.32 4.65
CA ILE A 114 -14.34 -20.47 3.69
C ILE A 114 -15.07 -20.46 2.35
N LEU A 115 -15.48 -21.62 1.84
CA LEU A 115 -16.24 -21.71 0.59
C LEU A 115 -17.60 -21.02 0.68
N GLY A 116 -18.28 -21.10 1.83
CA GLY A 116 -19.50 -20.37 2.11
C GLY A 116 -19.32 -18.84 2.20
N SER A 117 -18.07 -18.37 2.31
CA SER A 117 -17.71 -16.95 2.34
C SER A 117 -17.06 -16.47 1.04
N LYS A 118 -17.14 -17.24 -0.04
CA LYS A 118 -16.44 -16.95 -1.32
C LYS A 118 -16.75 -15.56 -1.86
N ASP A 119 -18.01 -15.16 -1.84
CA ASP A 119 -18.45 -13.85 -2.33
C ASP A 119 -17.87 -12.70 -1.50
N VAL A 120 -17.85 -12.88 -0.16
CA VAL A 120 -17.25 -11.90 0.75
C VAL A 120 -15.74 -11.78 0.53
N LEU A 121 -15.05 -12.91 0.38
CA LEU A 121 -13.60 -12.91 0.11
C LEU A 121 -13.27 -12.26 -1.22
N THR A 122 -14.05 -12.52 -2.26
CA THR A 122 -13.89 -11.91 -3.58
C THR A 122 -14.16 -10.40 -3.52
N LEU A 123 -15.21 -9.98 -2.82
CA LEU A 123 -15.51 -8.57 -2.60
C LEU A 123 -14.37 -7.88 -1.84
N ASN A 124 -13.90 -8.48 -0.73
CA ASN A 124 -12.80 -7.95 0.06
C ASN A 124 -11.52 -7.83 -0.78
N TYR A 125 -11.23 -8.82 -1.62
CA TYR A 125 -10.09 -8.75 -2.53
C TYR A 125 -10.20 -7.54 -3.48
N ASN A 126 -11.34 -7.35 -4.12
CA ASN A 126 -11.55 -6.24 -5.03
C ASN A 126 -11.45 -4.87 -4.33
N LEU A 127 -11.91 -4.77 -3.08
CA LEU A 127 -11.85 -3.54 -2.29
C LEU A 127 -10.45 -3.21 -1.76
N MET A 128 -9.66 -4.24 -1.38
CA MET A 128 -8.44 -4.05 -0.61
C MET A 128 -7.15 -4.21 -1.45
N GLN A 129 -7.21 -4.82 -2.65
CA GLN A 129 -6.02 -5.02 -3.46
C GLN A 129 -5.53 -3.69 -4.07
N LEU A 130 -4.18 -3.50 -4.08
CA LEU A 130 -3.52 -2.32 -4.63
C LEU A 130 -2.62 -2.61 -5.82
N LYS A 131 -2.52 -3.88 -6.24
CA LYS A 131 -1.63 -4.29 -7.33
C LYS A 131 -2.24 -4.07 -8.72
N GLU A 132 -3.55 -4.22 -8.82
CA GLU A 132 -4.31 -4.12 -10.06
C GLU A 132 -5.40 -3.03 -9.91
N PRO A 133 -5.01 -1.75 -9.84
CA PRO A 133 -6.00 -0.68 -9.74
C PRO A 133 -6.82 -0.61 -11.03
N ASP A 134 -8.13 -0.38 -10.89
CA ASP A 134 -9.09 -0.18 -11.99
C ASP A 134 -8.84 1.13 -12.78
N MET A 135 -7.58 1.37 -13.15
CA MET A 135 -7.19 2.51 -13.95
C MET A 135 -6.77 2.04 -15.34
N LEU A 136 -7.25 2.72 -16.36
CA LEU A 136 -6.80 2.50 -17.72
C LEU A 136 -5.27 2.64 -17.78
N SER A 137 -4.58 1.60 -18.24
CA SER A 137 -3.11 1.53 -18.29
C SER A 137 -2.49 2.72 -19.05
N ALA A 138 -3.18 3.23 -20.07
CA ALA A 138 -2.77 4.43 -20.82
C ALA A 138 -2.81 5.70 -19.94
N ALA A 139 -3.82 5.88 -19.09
CA ALA A 139 -3.93 7.03 -18.19
C ALA A 139 -2.82 6.99 -17.12
N ILE A 140 -2.54 5.81 -16.55
CA ILE A 140 -1.44 5.63 -15.60
C ILE A 140 -0.11 5.98 -16.27
N THR A 141 0.16 5.44 -17.45
CA THR A 141 1.42 5.67 -18.18
C THR A 141 1.58 7.15 -18.53
N SER A 142 0.53 7.81 -19.01
CA SER A 142 0.54 9.25 -19.33
C SER A 142 0.80 10.09 -18.09
N THR A 143 0.08 9.83 -16.98
CA THR A 143 0.24 10.57 -15.73
C THR A 143 1.67 10.42 -15.17
N VAL A 144 2.18 9.21 -15.14
CA VAL A 144 3.53 8.95 -14.61
C VAL A 144 4.60 9.57 -15.51
N ARG A 145 4.45 9.49 -16.83
CA ARG A 145 5.36 10.17 -17.77
C ARG A 145 5.34 11.68 -17.53
N SER A 146 4.15 12.29 -17.44
CA SER A 146 4.02 13.71 -17.13
C SER A 146 4.70 14.08 -15.80
N MET A 147 4.56 13.27 -14.76
CA MET A 147 5.23 13.52 -13.47
C MET A 147 6.76 13.44 -13.55
N ILE A 148 7.30 12.58 -14.40
CA ILE A 148 8.76 12.37 -14.52
C ILE A 148 9.39 13.39 -15.48
N ASP A 149 8.70 13.68 -16.57
CA ASP A 149 9.17 14.65 -17.57
C ASP A 149 8.96 16.09 -17.09
N SER A 150 8.14 16.31 -16.07
CA SER A 150 7.96 17.64 -15.48
C SER A 150 9.23 18.09 -14.74
N PRO A 151 9.75 19.28 -15.01
CA PRO A 151 10.88 19.80 -14.26
C PRO A 151 10.50 19.95 -12.78
N ILE A 152 11.43 19.64 -11.88
CA ILE A 152 11.24 19.95 -10.46
C ILE A 152 11.36 21.46 -10.32
N GLU A 153 10.23 22.14 -10.16
CA GLU A 153 10.18 23.57 -9.94
C GLU A 153 10.52 23.92 -8.49
N GLY A 154 11.11 25.11 -8.30
CA GLY A 154 11.30 25.65 -6.96
C GLY A 154 9.97 26.00 -6.32
N LEU A 155 9.95 26.17 -5.00
CA LEU A 155 8.76 26.54 -4.27
C LEU A 155 8.23 27.91 -4.71
N ASN A 156 6.99 27.96 -5.16
CA ASN A 156 6.21 29.19 -5.23
C ASN A 156 5.52 29.42 -3.87
N SER A 157 6.20 30.13 -2.97
CA SER A 157 5.70 30.35 -1.61
C SER A 157 4.38 31.12 -1.56
N PHE A 158 4.15 32.02 -2.51
CA PHE A 158 2.89 32.77 -2.60
C PHE A 158 1.74 31.86 -2.97
N GLN A 159 1.90 31.03 -4.02
CA GLN A 159 0.87 30.09 -4.43
C GLN A 159 0.59 29.05 -3.35
N PHE A 160 1.65 28.51 -2.73
CA PHE A 160 1.49 27.58 -1.61
C PHE A 160 0.66 28.17 -0.46
N LYS A 161 0.96 29.40 -0.04
CA LYS A 161 0.21 30.07 1.03
C LYS A 161 -1.24 30.30 0.64
N LYS A 162 -1.48 30.69 -0.62
CA LYS A 162 -2.83 30.87 -1.14
C LYS A 162 -3.63 29.58 -1.07
N ASP A 163 -3.06 28.47 -1.55
CA ASP A 163 -3.72 27.15 -1.54
C ASP A 163 -3.94 26.67 -0.10
N PHE A 164 -2.95 26.86 0.77
CA PHE A 164 -3.03 26.56 2.20
C PHE A 164 -4.19 27.30 2.89
N MET A 165 -4.45 28.55 2.52
CA MET A 165 -5.58 29.33 3.04
C MET A 165 -6.91 28.86 2.45
N VAL A 166 -6.95 28.55 1.15
CA VAL A 166 -8.15 28.01 0.48
C VAL A 166 -8.57 26.69 1.11
N ASP A 167 -7.61 25.81 1.40
CA ASP A 167 -7.84 24.50 2.04
C ASP A 167 -8.09 24.60 3.56
N LYS A 168 -8.13 25.83 4.10
CA LYS A 168 -8.37 26.13 5.53
C LYS A 168 -7.39 25.42 6.49
N LEU A 169 -6.15 25.24 6.06
CA LEU A 169 -5.10 24.57 6.84
C LEU A 169 -4.35 25.48 7.81
N TYR A 170 -4.82 26.72 8.02
CA TYR A 170 -4.15 27.76 8.82
C TYR A 170 -3.94 27.39 10.29
N THR A 171 -4.58 26.33 10.79
CA THR A 171 -4.32 25.79 12.13
C THR A 171 -3.29 24.67 12.15
N ALA A 172 -2.88 24.15 10.99
CA ALA A 172 -1.95 23.02 10.89
C ALA A 172 -0.52 23.38 11.34
N PHE A 173 -0.12 24.64 11.18
CA PHE A 173 1.20 25.14 11.59
C PHE A 173 1.07 26.38 12.45
N LYS A 174 1.88 26.48 13.50
CA LYS A 174 1.96 27.69 14.34
C LYS A 174 2.53 28.89 13.58
N ASN A 175 3.49 28.63 12.69
CA ASN A 175 4.14 29.67 11.87
C ASN A 175 4.51 29.07 10.50
N ILE A 176 3.73 29.37 9.49
CA ILE A 176 3.92 28.87 8.13
C ILE A 176 5.23 29.39 7.50
N GLU A 177 5.65 30.61 7.81
CA GLU A 177 6.88 31.19 7.26
C GLU A 177 8.12 30.42 7.73
N VAL A 178 8.17 30.15 9.02
CA VAL A 178 9.27 29.36 9.62
C VAL A 178 9.26 27.94 9.08
N TRP A 179 8.08 27.34 8.95
CA TRP A 179 7.96 25.98 8.40
C TRP A 179 8.43 25.94 6.93
N LEU A 180 8.00 26.88 6.10
CA LEU A 180 8.43 26.98 4.71
C LEU A 180 9.93 27.18 4.60
N SER A 181 10.49 28.11 5.36
CA SER A 181 11.93 28.37 5.35
C SER A 181 12.75 27.13 5.70
N ASN A 182 12.35 26.41 6.74
CA ASN A 182 13.11 25.24 7.20
C ASN A 182 12.96 24.01 6.29
N THR A 183 11.75 23.78 5.77
CA THR A 183 11.44 22.58 5.00
C THR A 183 11.83 22.71 3.53
N TRP A 184 11.60 23.89 2.92
CA TRP A 184 11.75 24.05 1.48
C TRP A 184 13.13 24.51 1.05
N THR A 185 13.96 25.03 1.94
CA THR A 185 15.32 25.43 1.58
C THR A 185 16.14 24.24 1.03
N GLU A 186 15.99 23.05 1.63
CA GLU A 186 16.66 21.85 1.15
C GLU A 186 16.09 21.37 -0.19
N LEU A 187 14.76 21.40 -0.33
CA LEU A 187 14.08 21.01 -1.58
C LEU A 187 14.41 21.96 -2.73
N ASP A 188 14.46 23.27 -2.49
CA ASP A 188 14.89 24.25 -3.48
C ASP A 188 16.35 24.03 -3.91
N THR A 189 17.21 23.70 -2.98
CA THR A 189 18.61 23.37 -3.28
C THR A 189 18.68 22.14 -4.17
N TYR A 190 17.92 21.08 -3.84
CA TYR A 190 17.86 19.88 -4.64
C TYR A 190 17.27 20.14 -6.04
N SER A 191 16.20 20.93 -6.16
CA SER A 191 15.60 21.28 -7.45
C SER A 191 16.57 22.02 -8.37
N LYS A 192 17.45 22.86 -7.83
CA LYS A 192 18.50 23.55 -8.59
C LYS A 192 19.61 22.63 -9.08
N GLN A 193 19.92 21.56 -8.32
CA GLN A 193 20.93 20.56 -8.69
C GLN A 193 20.45 19.63 -9.81
N THR A 194 19.14 19.34 -9.84
CA THR A 194 18.54 18.40 -10.82
C THR A 194 18.17 19.05 -12.15
N ARG A 195 18.24 20.38 -12.25
CA ARG A 195 18.00 21.15 -13.51
C ARG A 195 19.20 21.18 -14.48
N LYS A 196 20.29 20.50 -14.15
CA LYS A 196 21.45 20.34 -15.04
C LYS A 196 21.32 19.03 -15.81
#